data_75434e84ccbfd83b9f5f6a874a34d907
#
_entry.id   75434e84ccbfd83b9f5f6a874a34d907
#
_cell.length_a   1.000
_cell.length_b   1.000
_cell.length_c   1.000
_cell.angle_alpha   90.00
_cell.angle_beta   90.00
_cell.angle_gamma   90.00
#
_symmetry.space_group_name_H-M   'P 1'
#
loop_
_entity.id
_entity.type
_entity.pdbx_description
1 polymer ?
#
loop_
_entity_poly.entity_id
_entity_poly.type
_entity_poly.pdbx_seq_one_letter_code
_entity_poly.pdbx_strand_id
1 'polypeptide(L)'
;MRRTESVHVPVSLLVSTEGSGIDRYSQELAKRLPVSTISTGRYQSIRQTISLARQFALLKQPVHLPNQHFGRWVPWLNHPSIVTVHDLVRLAFPFAKEGWISAMGLARDRTGIRKAAHVICVSEATKRDLMCYLDVPEEKITVIHNGVDHHVFNPRQKQDSSGSRSPYLLYVGSERPRKNLGMLLRAFALIKQQGHPFDSLALLKVGPAGRSDAFRKGTLDEAHRLGIKSDIQFVEQVSDQELAVIYSNAVALVFPSLYEGFGLPVVEAMACGCPVITSNVSSLPEIAGSAALLVDPHNSTALVEAIRCVVLDPTCRARLRVQGLLRARDFTWDRTAEATFALYQRVFAHLETEAAPSNG
;
A
#
# COMPACT_ATOMS: atom_id res chain seq x y z
N MET A 1 -9.90 -11.05 38.96
CA MET A 1 -10.02 -10.77 37.52
C MET A 1 -11.23 -9.88 37.30
N ARG A 2 -11.06 -8.57 37.19
CA ARG A 2 -12.12 -7.64 36.81
C ARG A 2 -12.32 -7.81 35.32
N ARG A 3 -13.52 -8.21 34.89
CA ARG A 3 -13.93 -8.10 33.47
C ARG A 3 -13.84 -6.62 33.12
N THR A 4 -12.90 -6.25 32.27
CA THR A 4 -12.91 -4.97 31.57
C THR A 4 -14.19 -4.96 30.72
N GLU A 5 -15.19 -4.18 31.12
CA GLU A 5 -16.30 -3.86 30.27
C GLU A 5 -15.73 -3.33 28.94
N SER A 6 -15.99 -4.03 27.87
CA SER A 6 -15.59 -3.61 26.54
C SER A 6 -16.38 -2.35 26.20
N VAL A 7 -15.71 -1.22 26.28
CA VAL A 7 -16.29 0.08 25.82
C VAL A 7 -16.68 -0.10 24.37
N HIS A 8 -17.97 -0.15 24.11
CA HIS A 8 -18.53 -0.30 22.77
C HIS A 8 -18.63 1.09 22.15
N VAL A 9 -17.69 1.44 21.28
CA VAL A 9 -17.77 2.69 20.50
C VAL A 9 -18.64 2.41 19.27
N PRO A 10 -19.82 3.00 19.15
CA PRO A 10 -20.71 2.74 18.01
C PRO A 10 -20.18 3.43 16.76
N VAL A 11 -19.44 2.72 15.94
CA VAL A 11 -18.88 3.20 14.67
C VAL A 11 -19.32 2.30 13.53
N SER A 12 -19.72 2.89 12.40
CA SER A 12 -19.94 2.19 11.14
C SER A 12 -18.68 2.26 10.27
N LEU A 13 -18.12 1.11 9.93
CA LEU A 13 -16.99 0.99 9.00
C LEU A 13 -17.50 0.64 7.60
N LEU A 14 -17.12 1.43 6.60
CA LEU A 14 -17.30 1.04 5.22
C LEU A 14 -16.33 -0.09 4.86
N VAL A 15 -16.86 -1.15 4.24
CA VAL A 15 -16.05 -2.30 3.81
C VAL A 15 -16.24 -2.50 2.31
N SER A 16 -15.15 -2.45 1.55
CA SER A 16 -15.16 -2.78 0.14
C SER A 16 -15.12 -4.29 -0.07
N THR A 17 -15.92 -4.79 -1.00
CA THR A 17 -15.99 -6.22 -1.35
C THR A 17 -14.99 -6.62 -2.43
N GLU A 18 -14.18 -5.70 -2.93
CA GLU A 18 -13.23 -5.93 -4.01
C GLU A 18 -11.81 -6.22 -3.49
N GLY A 19 -10.92 -6.73 -4.36
CA GLY A 19 -9.63 -7.32 -3.98
C GLY A 19 -8.41 -6.41 -4.13
N SER A 20 -8.53 -5.08 -4.06
CA SER A 20 -7.36 -4.20 -4.09
C SER A 20 -6.68 -4.09 -2.71
N GLY A 21 -5.45 -3.59 -2.65
CA GLY A 21 -4.76 -3.37 -1.37
C GLY A 21 -5.49 -2.41 -0.42
N ILE A 22 -6.23 -1.44 -0.97
CA ILE A 22 -7.09 -0.52 -0.19
C ILE A 22 -8.32 -1.25 0.35
N ASP A 23 -8.89 -2.15 -0.43
CA ASP A 23 -10.05 -2.94 -0.01
C ASP A 23 -9.67 -3.91 1.12
N ARG A 24 -8.48 -4.51 1.03
CA ARG A 24 -7.90 -5.35 2.09
C ARG A 24 -7.84 -4.61 3.43
N TYR A 25 -7.45 -3.33 3.45
CA TYR A 25 -7.41 -2.53 4.67
C TYR A 25 -8.76 -2.55 5.41
N SER A 26 -9.86 -2.24 4.72
CA SER A 26 -11.19 -2.22 5.33
C SER A 26 -11.65 -3.61 5.79
N GLN A 27 -11.33 -4.66 5.03
CA GLN A 27 -11.67 -6.04 5.38
C GLN A 27 -10.90 -6.52 6.61
N GLU A 28 -9.61 -6.20 6.72
CA GLU A 28 -8.78 -6.58 7.86
C GLU A 28 -9.18 -5.85 9.15
N LEU A 29 -9.60 -4.59 9.05
CA LEU A 29 -10.19 -3.86 10.17
C LEU A 29 -11.54 -4.47 10.59
N ALA A 30 -12.41 -4.79 9.64
CA ALA A 30 -13.73 -5.36 9.94
C ALA A 30 -13.65 -6.72 10.65
N LYS A 31 -12.61 -7.51 10.39
CA LYS A 31 -12.37 -8.80 11.07
C LYS A 31 -11.97 -8.63 12.54
N ARG A 32 -11.40 -7.48 12.93
CA ARG A 32 -10.73 -7.26 14.22
C ARG A 32 -11.43 -6.26 15.12
N LEU A 33 -12.23 -5.39 14.53
CA LEU A 33 -12.89 -4.32 15.29
C LEU A 33 -14.34 -4.69 15.62
N PRO A 34 -14.82 -4.37 16.82
CA PRO A 34 -16.23 -4.53 17.19
C PRO A 34 -17.08 -3.37 16.62
N VAL A 35 -17.21 -3.31 15.30
CA VAL A 35 -17.88 -2.22 14.57
C VAL A 35 -19.00 -2.77 13.68
N SER A 36 -20.00 -1.92 13.42
CA SER A 36 -20.98 -2.20 12.37
C SER A 36 -20.33 -2.02 11.01
N THR A 37 -20.66 -2.87 10.04
CA THR A 37 -20.08 -2.78 8.69
C THR A 37 -21.13 -2.37 7.67
N ILE A 38 -20.74 -1.52 6.72
CA ILE A 38 -21.52 -1.12 5.56
C ILE A 38 -20.79 -1.60 4.32
N SER A 39 -21.35 -2.60 3.64
CA SER A 39 -20.74 -3.12 2.41
C SER A 39 -20.87 -2.13 1.27
N THR A 40 -19.78 -1.90 0.55
CA THR A 40 -19.78 -1.05 -0.64
C THR A 40 -19.19 -1.83 -1.81
N GLY A 41 -19.92 -1.87 -2.94
CA GLY A 41 -19.39 -2.37 -4.20
C GLY A 41 -18.67 -1.28 -5.00
N ARG A 42 -18.13 -1.61 -6.17
CA ARG A 42 -17.59 -0.62 -7.12
C ARG A 42 -18.66 0.39 -7.51
N TYR A 43 -18.36 1.67 -7.30
CA TYR A 43 -19.21 2.77 -7.75
C TYR A 43 -19.14 2.91 -9.27
N GLN A 44 -19.86 2.03 -9.98
CA GLN A 44 -19.94 2.11 -11.44
C GLN A 44 -21.28 2.70 -11.95
N SER A 45 -22.27 2.89 -11.07
CA SER A 45 -23.59 3.39 -11.49
C SER A 45 -24.14 4.49 -10.60
N ILE A 46 -24.94 5.36 -11.20
CA ILE A 46 -25.70 6.42 -10.49
C ILE A 46 -26.61 5.80 -9.41
N ARG A 47 -27.20 4.62 -9.68
CA ARG A 47 -28.09 3.92 -8.73
C ARG A 47 -27.36 3.52 -7.44
N GLN A 48 -26.12 3.00 -7.56
CA GLN A 48 -25.30 2.64 -6.40
C GLN A 48 -24.90 3.87 -5.59
N THR A 49 -24.61 4.97 -6.26
CA THR A 49 -24.30 6.26 -5.63
C THR A 49 -25.50 6.78 -4.82
N ILE A 50 -26.71 6.72 -5.38
CA ILE A 50 -27.95 7.12 -4.68
C ILE A 50 -28.24 6.18 -3.51
N SER A 51 -28.07 4.88 -3.69
CA SER A 51 -28.28 3.90 -2.61
C SER A 51 -27.36 4.18 -1.42
N LEU A 52 -26.09 4.45 -1.67
CA LEU A 52 -25.13 4.78 -0.62
C LEU A 52 -25.47 6.10 0.07
N ALA A 53 -25.83 7.14 -0.69
CA ALA A 53 -26.26 8.42 -0.11
C ALA A 53 -27.45 8.24 0.84
N ARG A 54 -28.43 7.41 0.46
CA ARG A 54 -29.56 7.07 1.33
C ARG A 54 -29.12 6.31 2.59
N GLN A 55 -28.21 5.34 2.46
CA GLN A 55 -27.67 4.63 3.61
C GLN A 55 -26.97 5.61 4.57
N PHE A 56 -26.13 6.51 4.06
CA PHE A 56 -25.44 7.52 4.87
C PHE A 56 -26.40 8.48 5.58
N ALA A 57 -27.48 8.90 4.91
CA ALA A 57 -28.48 9.77 5.52
C ALA A 57 -29.27 9.09 6.67
N LEU A 58 -29.34 7.77 6.68
CA LEU A 58 -30.01 6.97 7.72
C LEU A 58 -29.08 6.54 8.87
N LEU A 59 -27.78 6.76 8.75
CA LEU A 59 -26.84 6.41 9.82
C LEU A 59 -27.08 7.29 11.04
N LYS A 60 -27.08 6.66 12.21
CA LYS A 60 -27.25 7.32 13.52
C LYS A 60 -25.96 7.32 14.35
N GLN A 61 -24.86 6.94 13.77
CA GLN A 61 -23.58 6.78 14.46
C GLN A 61 -22.41 7.26 13.61
N PRO A 62 -21.25 7.59 14.22
CA PRO A 62 -20.03 7.95 13.51
C PRO A 62 -19.65 6.97 12.43
N VAL A 63 -18.94 7.46 11.41
CA VAL A 63 -18.55 6.66 10.24
C VAL A 63 -17.05 6.69 10.02
N HIS A 64 -16.45 5.53 9.81
CA HIS A 64 -15.10 5.44 9.26
C HIS A 64 -15.15 5.13 7.76
N LEU A 65 -14.62 6.05 6.97
CA LEU A 65 -14.46 5.97 5.53
C LEU A 65 -13.01 5.51 5.23
N PRO A 66 -12.79 4.23 4.88
CA PRO A 66 -11.44 3.64 4.85
C PRO A 66 -10.65 3.99 3.57
N ASN A 67 -11.10 4.97 2.81
CA ASN A 67 -10.47 5.39 1.56
C ASN A 67 -10.74 6.87 1.31
N GLN A 68 -9.71 7.61 0.86
CA GLN A 68 -9.80 9.02 0.51
C GLN A 68 -10.88 9.36 -0.52
N HIS A 69 -11.20 8.45 -1.43
CA HIS A 69 -12.24 8.64 -2.44
C HIS A 69 -13.67 8.64 -1.87
N PHE A 70 -13.85 8.21 -0.63
CA PHE A 70 -15.10 8.37 0.09
C PHE A 70 -15.21 9.75 0.78
N GLY A 71 -14.16 10.54 0.82
CA GLY A 71 -14.17 11.89 1.39
C GLY A 71 -15.30 12.76 0.86
N ARG A 72 -15.65 12.60 -0.44
CA ARG A 72 -16.76 13.33 -1.08
C ARG A 72 -18.11 13.20 -0.39
N TRP A 73 -18.29 12.18 0.47
CA TRP A 73 -19.52 11.92 1.20
C TRP A 73 -19.57 12.62 2.56
N VAL A 74 -18.42 13.02 3.12
CA VAL A 74 -18.34 13.67 4.43
C VAL A 74 -19.30 14.86 4.58
N PRO A 75 -19.43 15.77 3.59
CA PRO A 75 -20.37 16.89 3.71
C PRO A 75 -21.86 16.50 3.81
N TRP A 76 -22.18 15.25 3.53
CA TRP A 76 -23.57 14.73 3.56
C TRP A 76 -23.84 13.84 4.78
N LEU A 77 -22.83 13.63 5.63
CA LEU A 77 -22.99 12.88 6.87
C LEU A 77 -23.50 13.79 7.98
N ASN A 78 -24.47 13.30 8.73
CA ASN A 78 -25.03 14.00 9.89
C ASN A 78 -24.24 13.72 11.17
N HIS A 79 -23.25 12.83 11.11
CA HIS A 79 -22.42 12.42 12.24
C HIS A 79 -20.92 12.63 11.92
N PRO A 80 -20.09 12.76 12.96
CA PRO A 80 -18.65 12.86 12.78
C PRO A 80 -18.09 11.68 12.00
N SER A 81 -17.06 11.93 11.20
CA SER A 81 -16.44 10.90 10.37
C SER A 81 -14.93 10.91 10.50
N ILE A 82 -14.34 9.71 10.37
CA ILE A 82 -12.90 9.52 10.15
C ILE A 82 -12.72 9.11 8.68
N VAL A 83 -11.69 9.64 8.04
CA VAL A 83 -11.30 9.27 6.67
C VAL A 83 -9.88 8.71 6.70
N THR A 84 -9.68 7.50 6.15
CA THR A 84 -8.32 7.01 5.90
C THR A 84 -7.83 7.45 4.54
N VAL A 85 -6.63 8.02 4.50
CA VAL A 85 -5.93 8.43 3.29
C VAL A 85 -4.73 7.52 3.07
N HIS A 86 -4.79 6.75 1.98
CA HIS A 86 -3.72 5.82 1.61
C HIS A 86 -2.61 6.49 0.82
N ASP A 87 -2.94 7.42 -0.04
CA ASP A 87 -1.99 8.26 -0.79
C ASP A 87 -2.67 9.53 -1.32
N LEU A 88 -1.86 10.47 -1.72
CA LEU A 88 -2.28 11.65 -2.47
C LEU A 88 -1.59 11.71 -3.84
N VAL A 89 -1.38 10.55 -4.45
CA VAL A 89 -0.66 10.40 -5.72
C VAL A 89 -1.20 11.29 -6.83
N ARG A 90 -2.51 11.55 -6.86
CA ARG A 90 -3.13 12.43 -7.87
C ARG A 90 -2.75 13.90 -7.69
N LEU A 91 -2.28 14.29 -6.52
CA LEU A 91 -1.79 15.65 -6.22
C LEU A 91 -0.27 15.72 -6.33
N ALA A 92 0.42 14.75 -5.73
CA ALA A 92 1.88 14.69 -5.71
C ALA A 92 2.50 14.30 -7.07
N PHE A 93 1.76 13.52 -7.87
CA PHE A 93 2.20 12.99 -9.16
C PHE A 93 1.11 13.19 -10.21
N PRO A 94 0.86 14.41 -10.67
CA PRO A 94 -0.26 14.70 -11.57
C PRO A 94 -0.05 14.00 -12.92
N PHE A 95 -1.04 13.19 -13.28
CA PHE A 95 -1.08 12.57 -14.61
C PHE A 95 -1.55 13.61 -15.62
N ALA A 96 -0.89 13.67 -16.75
CA ALA A 96 -1.31 14.54 -17.84
C ALA A 96 -2.79 14.28 -18.22
N LYS A 97 -3.62 15.33 -18.20
CA LYS A 97 -5.02 15.37 -18.64
C LYS A 97 -5.97 14.42 -17.93
N GLU A 98 -6.25 14.68 -16.64
CA GLU A 98 -7.47 14.18 -16.04
C GLU A 98 -8.69 14.94 -16.63
N GLY A 99 -9.72 14.18 -17.05
CA GLY A 99 -10.96 14.80 -17.52
C GLY A 99 -11.64 15.61 -16.40
N TRP A 100 -12.42 16.61 -16.75
CA TRP A 100 -13.09 17.54 -15.82
C TRP A 100 -13.94 16.84 -14.74
N ILE A 101 -14.59 15.71 -15.07
CA ILE A 101 -15.37 14.90 -14.10
C ILE A 101 -14.45 14.35 -13.02
N SER A 102 -13.27 13.87 -13.39
CA SER A 102 -12.26 13.34 -12.47
C SER A 102 -11.71 14.44 -11.56
N ALA A 103 -11.47 15.64 -12.11
CA ALA A 103 -11.03 16.82 -11.36
C ALA A 103 -12.10 17.27 -10.34
N MET A 104 -13.39 17.31 -10.73
CA MET A 104 -14.49 17.60 -9.80
C MET A 104 -14.60 16.57 -8.68
N GLY A 105 -14.43 15.28 -9.00
CA GLY A 105 -14.40 14.22 -7.99
C GLY A 105 -13.27 14.44 -6.98
N LEU A 106 -12.08 14.75 -7.44
CA LEU A 106 -10.93 15.06 -6.59
C LEU A 106 -11.17 16.27 -5.69
N ALA A 107 -11.76 17.35 -6.23
CA ALA A 107 -12.08 18.56 -5.46
C ALA A 107 -13.07 18.26 -4.31
N ARG A 108 -14.07 17.41 -4.57
CA ARG A 108 -15.02 16.96 -3.54
C ARG A 108 -14.37 16.07 -2.48
N ASP A 109 -13.49 15.15 -2.88
CA ASP A 109 -12.73 14.30 -1.95
C ASP A 109 -11.87 15.17 -1.03
N ARG A 110 -11.16 16.17 -1.58
CA ARG A 110 -10.35 17.15 -0.82
C ARG A 110 -11.20 17.92 0.20
N THR A 111 -12.35 18.44 -0.23
CA THR A 111 -13.26 19.17 0.65
C THR A 111 -13.74 18.29 1.80
N GLY A 112 -14.09 17.04 1.51
CA GLY A 112 -14.56 16.12 2.53
C GLY A 112 -13.46 15.69 3.51
N ILE A 113 -12.24 15.45 3.03
CA ILE A 113 -11.10 15.12 3.91
C ILE A 113 -10.85 16.26 4.89
N ARG A 114 -10.87 17.53 4.45
CA ARG A 114 -10.73 18.70 5.31
C ARG A 114 -11.85 18.83 6.38
N LYS A 115 -13.07 18.43 6.02
CA LYS A 115 -14.26 18.50 6.88
C LYS A 115 -14.39 17.30 7.84
N ALA A 116 -13.67 16.22 7.60
CA ALA A 116 -13.68 15.06 8.50
C ALA A 116 -13.31 15.48 9.94
N ALA A 117 -13.91 14.82 10.92
CA ALA A 117 -13.58 15.02 12.32
C ALA A 117 -12.12 14.64 12.58
N HIS A 118 -11.64 13.58 11.94
CA HIS A 118 -10.24 13.15 12.02
C HIS A 118 -9.82 12.43 10.74
N VAL A 119 -8.50 12.40 10.47
CA VAL A 119 -7.91 11.74 9.30
C VAL A 119 -6.87 10.74 9.78
N ILE A 120 -6.99 9.50 9.32
CA ILE A 120 -5.93 8.50 9.43
C ILE A 120 -5.09 8.58 8.15
N CYS A 121 -3.78 8.59 8.27
CA CYS A 121 -2.87 8.39 7.16
C CYS A 121 -1.96 7.19 7.43
N VAL A 122 -1.56 6.49 6.37
CA VAL A 122 -0.87 5.21 6.48
C VAL A 122 0.65 5.34 6.62
N SER A 123 1.17 6.58 6.59
CA SER A 123 2.60 6.88 6.78
C SER A 123 2.82 8.35 7.13
N GLU A 124 3.98 8.67 7.70
CA GLU A 124 4.42 10.06 7.94
C GLU A 124 4.57 10.84 6.61
N ALA A 125 4.94 10.15 5.53
CA ALA A 125 4.98 10.76 4.20
C ALA A 125 3.58 11.23 3.78
N THR A 126 2.55 10.39 3.92
CA THR A 126 1.16 10.77 3.61
C THR A 126 0.65 11.87 4.55
N LYS A 127 1.09 11.90 5.82
CA LYS A 127 0.78 13.00 6.75
C LYS A 127 1.34 14.33 6.23
N ARG A 128 2.61 14.36 5.83
CA ARG A 128 3.23 15.56 5.24
C ARG A 128 2.48 16.03 3.99
N ASP A 129 2.08 15.09 3.13
CA ASP A 129 1.31 15.39 1.93
C ASP A 129 -0.08 15.98 2.25
N LEU A 130 -0.78 15.45 3.27
CA LEU A 130 -2.06 15.98 3.75
C LEU A 130 -1.94 17.44 4.22
N MET A 131 -0.91 17.72 5.00
CA MET A 131 -0.64 19.08 5.47
C MET A 131 -0.28 20.00 4.31
N CYS A 132 0.60 19.56 3.40
CA CYS A 132 1.09 20.36 2.28
C CYS A 132 0.04 20.62 1.20
N TYR A 133 -0.67 19.58 0.74
CA TYR A 133 -1.59 19.70 -0.40
C TYR A 133 -3.03 20.02 -0.01
N LEU A 134 -3.43 19.69 1.21
CA LEU A 134 -4.81 19.83 1.66
C LEU A 134 -4.99 20.77 2.85
N ASP A 135 -3.92 21.35 3.40
CA ASP A 135 -3.94 22.19 4.61
C ASP A 135 -4.76 21.56 5.76
N VAL A 136 -4.66 20.23 5.93
CA VAL A 136 -5.28 19.54 7.05
C VAL A 136 -4.43 19.82 8.30
N PRO A 137 -5.02 20.35 9.39
CA PRO A 137 -4.27 20.63 10.62
C PRO A 137 -3.66 19.35 11.21
N GLU A 138 -2.45 19.45 11.75
CA GLU A 138 -1.70 18.29 12.26
C GLU A 138 -2.46 17.56 13.38
N GLU A 139 -3.15 18.28 14.26
CA GLU A 139 -3.95 17.73 15.36
C GLU A 139 -5.12 16.88 14.89
N LYS A 140 -5.56 17.03 13.63
CA LYS A 140 -6.58 16.20 13.00
C LYS A 140 -6.02 14.96 12.32
N ILE A 141 -4.71 14.74 12.33
CA ILE A 141 -4.08 13.63 11.61
C ILE A 141 -3.46 12.65 12.59
N THR A 142 -3.72 11.37 12.39
CA THR A 142 -3.02 10.29 13.09
C THR A 142 -2.42 9.33 12.06
N VAL A 143 -1.13 9.03 12.22
CA VAL A 143 -0.45 8.02 11.42
C VAL A 143 -0.74 6.64 12.03
N ILE A 144 -1.33 5.75 11.23
CA ILE A 144 -1.55 4.35 11.58
C ILE A 144 -1.09 3.50 10.39
N HIS A 145 0.01 2.79 10.57
CA HIS A 145 0.58 1.96 9.52
C HIS A 145 -0.33 0.79 9.16
N ASN A 146 -0.29 0.39 7.88
CA ASN A 146 -0.94 -0.84 7.44
C ASN A 146 -0.21 -2.07 7.99
N GLY A 147 -0.96 -3.16 8.17
CA GLY A 147 -0.40 -4.47 8.48
C GLY A 147 -0.08 -5.30 7.23
N VAL A 148 0.59 -6.42 7.48
CA VAL A 148 0.75 -7.53 6.55
C VAL A 148 0.20 -8.80 7.23
N ASP A 149 -0.35 -9.71 6.44
CA ASP A 149 -0.82 -11.00 6.95
C ASP A 149 0.37 -11.97 7.05
N HIS A 150 0.90 -12.13 8.26
CA HIS A 150 2.02 -13.04 8.55
C HIS A 150 1.68 -14.52 8.44
N HIS A 151 0.39 -14.92 8.39
CA HIS A 151 -0.02 -16.29 8.10
C HIS A 151 0.16 -16.63 6.62
N VAL A 152 0.03 -15.63 5.77
CA VAL A 152 0.22 -15.75 4.32
C VAL A 152 1.67 -15.41 3.95
N PHE A 153 2.13 -14.21 4.32
CA PHE A 153 3.47 -13.71 4.02
C PHE A 153 4.45 -14.11 5.15
N ASN A 154 5.10 -15.23 4.97
CA ASN A 154 6.14 -15.76 5.86
C ASN A 154 7.17 -16.53 5.02
N PRO A 155 8.37 -16.80 5.56
CA PRO A 155 9.37 -17.53 4.83
C PRO A 155 8.87 -18.91 4.42
N ARG A 156 8.93 -19.23 3.13
CA ARG A 156 8.63 -20.54 2.58
C ARG A 156 9.93 -21.28 2.34
N GLN A 157 9.95 -22.57 2.56
CA GLN A 157 11.07 -23.40 2.16
C GLN A 157 11.21 -23.29 0.63
N LYS A 158 12.44 -23.17 0.16
CA LYS A 158 12.71 -23.35 -1.27
C LYS A 158 12.14 -24.71 -1.65
N GLN A 159 11.10 -24.72 -2.43
CA GLN A 159 10.71 -25.99 -3.07
C GLN A 159 11.88 -26.32 -4.00
N ASP A 160 12.61 -27.37 -3.68
CA ASP A 160 13.48 -28.06 -4.64
C ASP A 160 12.59 -28.67 -5.72
N SER A 161 11.93 -27.83 -6.49
CA SER A 161 11.43 -28.23 -7.78
C SER A 161 12.68 -28.50 -8.59
N SER A 162 12.92 -29.77 -8.85
CA SER A 162 14.01 -30.36 -9.62
C SER A 162 14.03 -29.89 -11.09
N GLY A 163 13.95 -28.62 -11.30
CA GLY A 163 14.11 -27.87 -12.51
C GLY A 163 14.76 -26.56 -12.13
N SER A 164 16.04 -26.42 -12.43
CA SER A 164 16.88 -25.24 -12.25
C SER A 164 16.20 -23.97 -12.77
N ARG A 165 15.36 -23.33 -11.94
CA ARG A 165 14.94 -21.95 -12.24
C ARG A 165 16.11 -21.04 -12.00
N SER A 166 16.49 -20.29 -13.02
CA SER A 166 17.50 -19.23 -12.90
C SER A 166 17.21 -18.31 -11.71
N PRO A 167 18.23 -17.83 -10.98
CA PRO A 167 18.02 -16.81 -9.95
C PRO A 167 17.34 -15.59 -10.55
N TYR A 168 16.48 -14.94 -9.80
CA TYR A 168 15.73 -13.79 -10.33
C TYR A 168 15.65 -12.63 -9.34
N LEU A 169 15.70 -11.42 -9.90
CA LEU A 169 15.22 -10.22 -9.24
C LEU A 169 13.70 -10.14 -9.39
N LEU A 170 13.03 -9.68 -8.36
CA LEU A 170 11.59 -9.56 -8.34
C LEU A 170 11.16 -8.09 -8.40
N TYR A 171 10.19 -7.79 -9.25
CA TYR A 171 9.45 -6.54 -9.22
C TYR A 171 7.96 -6.83 -9.03
N VAL A 172 7.34 -6.20 -8.02
CA VAL A 172 5.90 -6.37 -7.75
C VAL A 172 5.17 -5.05 -7.90
N GLY A 173 4.25 -4.97 -8.85
CA GLY A 173 3.47 -3.77 -9.07
C GLY A 173 3.02 -3.56 -10.51
N SER A 174 2.22 -2.51 -10.73
CA SER A 174 1.81 -2.09 -12.07
C SER A 174 2.94 -1.35 -12.80
N GLU A 175 2.79 -1.21 -14.12
CA GLU A 175 3.77 -0.53 -14.98
C GLU A 175 3.51 0.98 -15.11
N ARG A 176 2.82 1.58 -14.14
CA ARG A 176 2.58 3.04 -14.11
C ARG A 176 3.90 3.79 -13.92
N PRO A 177 4.05 4.99 -14.51
CA PRO A 177 5.29 5.77 -14.44
C PRO A 177 5.83 5.95 -13.03
N ARG A 178 4.97 6.21 -12.03
CA ARG A 178 5.40 6.38 -10.63
C ARG A 178 6.07 5.14 -10.01
N LYS A 179 5.80 3.96 -10.54
CA LYS A 179 6.41 2.69 -10.10
C LYS A 179 7.82 2.47 -10.67
N ASN A 180 8.21 3.30 -11.63
CA ASN A 180 9.57 3.45 -12.14
C ASN A 180 10.22 2.14 -12.66
N LEU A 181 9.41 1.26 -13.26
CA LEU A 181 9.90 0.01 -13.84
C LEU A 181 10.97 0.27 -14.92
N GLY A 182 10.85 1.35 -15.70
CA GLY A 182 11.84 1.69 -16.73
C GLY A 182 13.25 1.90 -16.18
N MET A 183 13.40 2.47 -14.96
CA MET A 183 14.69 2.57 -14.30
C MET A 183 15.28 1.19 -13.98
N LEU A 184 14.45 0.28 -13.47
CA LEU A 184 14.88 -1.10 -13.20
C LEU A 184 15.30 -1.79 -14.50
N LEU A 185 14.56 -1.64 -15.60
CA LEU A 185 14.94 -2.25 -16.89
C LEU A 185 16.32 -1.77 -17.36
N ARG A 186 16.58 -0.46 -17.26
CA ARG A 186 17.90 0.09 -17.63
C ARG A 186 19.02 -0.43 -16.73
N ALA A 187 18.81 -0.43 -15.41
CA ALA A 187 19.79 -0.97 -14.47
C ALA A 187 20.03 -2.48 -14.70
N PHE A 188 18.97 -3.24 -14.96
CA PHE A 188 19.06 -4.67 -15.24
C PHE A 188 19.83 -4.94 -16.53
N ALA A 189 19.61 -4.15 -17.60
CA ALA A 189 20.40 -4.26 -18.82
C ALA A 189 21.90 -4.02 -18.58
N LEU A 190 22.27 -3.01 -17.78
CA LEU A 190 23.64 -2.74 -17.40
C LEU A 190 24.26 -3.89 -16.58
N ILE A 191 23.48 -4.55 -15.75
CA ILE A 191 23.93 -5.73 -15.00
C ILE A 191 24.18 -6.92 -15.93
N LYS A 192 23.28 -7.20 -16.86
CA LYS A 192 23.45 -8.30 -17.84
C LYS A 192 24.71 -8.14 -18.69
N GLN A 193 25.09 -6.91 -19.04
CA GLN A 193 26.30 -6.63 -19.82
C GLN A 193 27.61 -6.95 -19.07
N GLN A 194 27.57 -7.17 -17.76
CA GLN A 194 28.75 -7.50 -16.96
C GLN A 194 29.16 -8.97 -17.04
N GLY A 195 28.36 -9.82 -17.71
CA GLY A 195 28.65 -11.25 -17.84
C GLY A 195 28.44 -12.04 -16.55
N HIS A 196 29.21 -13.14 -16.38
CA HIS A 196 29.07 -14.01 -15.21
C HIS A 196 29.25 -13.25 -13.88
N PRO A 197 28.43 -13.47 -12.84
CA PRO A 197 27.34 -14.46 -12.74
C PRO A 197 25.96 -13.92 -13.16
N PHE A 198 25.89 -12.76 -13.78
CA PHE A 198 24.61 -12.09 -14.09
C PHE A 198 23.93 -12.64 -15.34
N ASP A 199 24.64 -13.42 -16.17
CA ASP A 199 24.07 -14.03 -17.41
C ASP A 199 22.83 -14.87 -17.13
N SER A 200 22.83 -15.62 -16.02
CA SER A 200 21.70 -16.46 -15.63
C SER A 200 20.62 -15.73 -14.83
N LEU A 201 20.85 -14.46 -14.49
CA LEU A 201 19.90 -13.68 -13.69
C LEU A 201 18.68 -13.29 -14.55
N ALA A 202 17.49 -13.61 -14.08
CA ALA A 202 16.22 -13.21 -14.69
C ALA A 202 15.59 -12.04 -13.93
N LEU A 203 14.65 -11.37 -14.57
CA LEU A 203 13.76 -10.40 -13.93
C LEU A 203 12.32 -10.93 -13.97
N LEU A 204 11.75 -11.19 -12.81
CA LEU A 204 10.35 -11.58 -12.68
C LEU A 204 9.50 -10.35 -12.32
N LYS A 205 8.61 -9.96 -13.21
CA LYS A 205 7.66 -8.87 -13.01
C LYS A 205 6.28 -9.44 -12.69
N VAL A 206 5.79 -9.19 -11.48
CA VAL A 206 4.47 -9.63 -11.01
C VAL A 206 3.52 -8.43 -10.89
N GLY A 207 2.29 -8.61 -11.38
CA GLY A 207 1.21 -7.64 -11.32
C GLY A 207 0.74 -7.13 -12.69
N PRO A 208 -0.36 -6.37 -12.73
CA PRO A 208 -0.97 -5.92 -13.99
C PRO A 208 -0.14 -4.85 -14.68
N ALA A 209 -0.39 -4.64 -15.96
CA ALA A 209 0.17 -3.52 -16.72
C ALA A 209 -0.26 -2.15 -16.15
N GLY A 210 -1.46 -2.08 -15.61
CA GLY A 210 -2.09 -0.84 -15.13
C GLY A 210 -3.44 -0.61 -15.82
N ARG A 211 -3.86 0.65 -15.91
CA ARG A 211 -5.18 0.98 -16.51
C ARG A 211 -5.16 1.05 -18.04
N SER A 212 -4.01 0.94 -18.67
CA SER A 212 -3.85 1.09 -20.12
C SER A 212 -2.83 0.10 -20.64
N ASP A 213 -3.14 -0.56 -21.73
CA ASP A 213 -2.23 -1.45 -22.46
C ASP A 213 -0.99 -0.71 -22.99
N ALA A 214 -1.07 0.61 -23.12
CA ALA A 214 0.06 1.44 -23.51
C ALA A 214 1.25 1.31 -22.54
N PHE A 215 0.99 1.07 -21.23
CA PHE A 215 2.08 0.85 -20.26
C PHE A 215 2.84 -0.45 -20.55
N ARG A 216 2.11 -1.56 -20.81
CA ARG A 216 2.73 -2.83 -21.18
C ARG A 216 3.50 -2.70 -22.49
N LYS A 217 2.91 -2.04 -23.49
CA LYS A 217 3.59 -1.80 -24.76
C LYS A 217 4.90 -1.03 -24.54
N GLY A 218 4.87 0.09 -23.82
CA GLY A 218 6.06 0.87 -23.51
C GLY A 218 7.13 0.06 -22.75
N THR A 219 6.73 -0.80 -21.81
CA THR A 219 7.64 -1.70 -21.10
C THR A 219 8.30 -2.70 -22.02
N LEU A 220 7.54 -3.32 -22.93
CA LEU A 220 8.04 -4.29 -23.89
C LEU A 220 8.97 -3.65 -24.94
N ASP A 221 8.60 -2.48 -25.44
CA ASP A 221 9.41 -1.69 -26.38
C ASP A 221 10.76 -1.31 -25.74
N GLU A 222 10.76 -0.86 -24.48
CA GLU A 222 11.99 -0.55 -23.74
C GLU A 222 12.84 -1.80 -23.48
N ALA A 223 12.23 -2.92 -23.07
CA ALA A 223 12.94 -4.18 -22.87
C ALA A 223 13.57 -4.71 -24.19
N HIS A 224 12.88 -4.56 -25.30
CA HIS A 224 13.39 -4.90 -26.64
C HIS A 224 14.58 -4.01 -27.03
N ARG A 225 14.42 -2.68 -26.85
CA ARG A 225 15.49 -1.71 -27.15
C ARG A 225 16.77 -1.96 -26.33
N LEU A 226 16.61 -2.43 -25.08
CA LEU A 226 17.71 -2.76 -24.18
C LEU A 226 18.29 -4.16 -24.40
N GLY A 227 17.70 -4.98 -25.26
CA GLY A 227 18.14 -6.35 -25.57
C GLY A 227 17.91 -7.36 -24.44
N ILE A 228 17.01 -7.08 -23.48
CA ILE A 228 16.76 -7.91 -22.29
C ILE A 228 15.40 -8.57 -22.27
N LYS A 229 14.65 -8.51 -23.36
CA LYS A 229 13.26 -9.03 -23.39
C LYS A 229 13.17 -10.51 -23.04
N SER A 230 14.15 -11.32 -23.46
CA SER A 230 14.22 -12.77 -23.17
C SER A 230 14.50 -13.07 -21.69
N ASP A 231 15.08 -12.13 -20.96
CA ASP A 231 15.45 -12.29 -19.56
C ASP A 231 14.32 -11.87 -18.59
N ILE A 232 13.20 -11.36 -19.12
CA ILE A 232 12.08 -10.87 -18.33
C ILE A 232 10.87 -11.79 -18.44
N GLN A 233 10.35 -12.21 -17.28
CA GLN A 233 9.09 -12.95 -17.18
C GLN A 233 8.02 -12.04 -16.62
N PHE A 234 6.85 -12.03 -17.28
CA PHE A 234 5.68 -11.25 -16.85
C PHE A 234 4.61 -12.19 -16.31
N VAL A 235 4.17 -11.96 -15.09
CA VAL A 235 3.07 -12.67 -14.43
C VAL A 235 2.05 -11.63 -13.99
N GLU A 236 0.84 -11.66 -14.54
CA GLU A 236 -0.14 -10.59 -14.31
C GLU A 236 -0.89 -10.75 -13.00
N GLN A 237 -1.23 -11.98 -12.64
CA GLN A 237 -2.01 -12.27 -11.46
C GLN A 237 -1.53 -13.55 -10.79
N VAL A 238 -1.37 -13.47 -9.48
CA VAL A 238 -1.04 -14.59 -8.60
C VAL A 238 -1.87 -14.46 -7.32
N SER A 239 -2.13 -15.57 -6.66
CA SER A 239 -2.67 -15.57 -5.30
C SER A 239 -1.62 -15.03 -4.31
N ASP A 240 -2.07 -14.60 -3.13
CA ASP A 240 -1.15 -14.15 -2.08
C ASP A 240 -0.20 -15.27 -1.63
N GLN A 241 -0.66 -16.53 -1.62
CA GLN A 241 0.17 -17.69 -1.29
C GLN A 241 1.27 -17.91 -2.34
N GLU A 242 0.93 -17.81 -3.62
CA GLU A 242 1.92 -17.90 -4.71
C GLU A 242 2.91 -16.73 -4.65
N LEU A 243 2.42 -15.51 -4.35
CA LEU A 243 3.26 -14.34 -4.17
C LEU A 243 4.25 -14.50 -3.02
N ALA A 244 3.82 -15.09 -1.89
CA ALA A 244 4.70 -15.39 -0.76
C ALA A 244 5.82 -16.38 -1.14
N VAL A 245 5.52 -17.39 -1.96
CA VAL A 245 6.52 -18.30 -2.52
C VAL A 245 7.49 -17.56 -3.45
N ILE A 246 6.97 -16.69 -4.32
CA ILE A 246 7.77 -15.88 -5.23
C ILE A 246 8.71 -14.95 -4.45
N TYR A 247 8.22 -14.26 -3.41
CA TYR A 247 9.08 -13.44 -2.54
C TYR A 247 10.18 -14.29 -1.89
N SER A 248 9.82 -15.43 -1.30
CA SER A 248 10.77 -16.27 -0.54
C SER A 248 11.93 -16.83 -1.38
N ASN A 249 11.71 -16.97 -2.70
CA ASN A 249 12.70 -17.53 -3.64
C ASN A 249 13.46 -16.48 -4.44
N ALA A 250 13.05 -15.21 -4.39
CA ALA A 250 13.74 -14.13 -5.09
C ALA A 250 15.12 -13.85 -4.49
N VAL A 251 16.07 -13.46 -5.32
CA VAL A 251 17.37 -12.92 -4.88
C VAL A 251 17.15 -11.62 -4.10
N ALA A 252 16.30 -10.74 -4.62
CA ALA A 252 15.82 -9.54 -3.97
C ALA A 252 14.54 -9.01 -4.64
N LEU A 253 13.70 -8.33 -3.86
CA LEU A 253 12.73 -7.39 -4.40
C LEU A 253 13.44 -6.10 -4.79
N VAL A 254 13.20 -5.61 -6.01
CA VAL A 254 13.64 -4.29 -6.47
C VAL A 254 12.41 -3.42 -6.70
N PHE A 255 12.23 -2.40 -5.85
CA PHE A 255 11.03 -1.58 -5.81
C PHE A 255 11.38 -0.08 -5.87
N PRO A 256 11.81 0.44 -7.06
CA PRO A 256 12.36 1.78 -7.21
C PRO A 256 11.29 2.85 -7.43
N SER A 257 10.15 2.75 -6.73
CA SER A 257 9.01 3.66 -6.89
C SER A 257 9.39 5.12 -6.60
N LEU A 258 8.85 6.03 -7.38
CA LEU A 258 8.99 7.49 -7.20
C LEU A 258 8.06 8.01 -6.10
N TYR A 259 6.93 7.33 -5.88
CA TYR A 259 5.94 7.72 -4.89
C TYR A 259 5.09 6.53 -4.44
N GLU A 260 4.96 6.37 -3.12
CA GLU A 260 4.08 5.40 -2.45
C GLU A 260 3.43 6.03 -1.21
N GLY A 261 2.19 5.63 -0.94
CA GLY A 261 1.56 6.01 0.33
C GLY A 261 2.04 5.16 1.50
N PHE A 262 2.37 3.86 1.24
CA PHE A 262 2.91 2.96 2.26
C PHE A 262 4.04 2.09 1.72
N GLY A 263 3.77 1.20 0.77
CA GLY A 263 4.76 0.26 0.23
C GLY A 263 4.52 -1.18 0.70
N LEU A 264 3.30 -1.67 0.63
CA LEU A 264 2.95 -3.06 0.99
C LEU A 264 3.91 -4.11 0.42
N PRO A 265 4.33 -4.06 -0.88
CA PRO A 265 5.28 -5.01 -1.42
C PRO A 265 6.61 -5.09 -0.66
N VAL A 266 7.07 -3.99 -0.08
CA VAL A 266 8.29 -3.95 0.74
C VAL A 266 8.11 -4.76 2.02
N VAL A 267 7.00 -4.55 2.73
CA VAL A 267 6.71 -5.27 3.98
C VAL A 267 6.43 -6.75 3.70
N GLU A 268 5.68 -7.07 2.65
CA GLU A 268 5.39 -8.45 2.20
C GLU A 268 6.70 -9.20 1.90
N ALA A 269 7.60 -8.60 1.14
CA ALA A 269 8.91 -9.15 0.82
C ALA A 269 9.74 -9.39 2.10
N MET A 270 9.81 -8.41 2.99
CA MET A 270 10.49 -8.53 4.28
C MET A 270 9.91 -9.64 5.14
N ALA A 271 8.58 -9.78 5.21
CA ALA A 271 7.88 -10.83 5.94
C ALA A 271 8.21 -12.22 5.38
N CYS A 272 8.43 -12.34 4.07
CA CYS A 272 8.87 -13.57 3.40
C CYS A 272 10.40 -13.80 3.49
N GLY A 273 11.15 -12.90 4.12
CA GLY A 273 12.61 -12.98 4.19
C GLY A 273 13.31 -12.71 2.86
N CYS A 274 12.67 -12.00 1.94
CA CYS A 274 13.27 -11.52 0.70
C CYS A 274 14.10 -10.26 0.99
N PRO A 275 15.37 -10.19 0.57
CA PRO A 275 16.14 -8.95 0.58
C PRO A 275 15.45 -7.86 -0.23
N VAL A 276 15.50 -6.61 0.20
CA VAL A 276 14.81 -5.49 -0.43
C VAL A 276 15.78 -4.41 -0.87
N ILE A 277 15.61 -3.96 -2.11
CA ILE A 277 16.18 -2.72 -2.65
C ILE A 277 15.01 -1.81 -2.97
N THR A 278 14.96 -0.61 -2.38
CA THR A 278 13.85 0.32 -2.60
C THR A 278 14.32 1.76 -2.63
N SER A 279 13.42 2.68 -2.96
CA SER A 279 13.76 4.10 -3.07
C SER A 279 13.93 4.77 -1.71
N ASN A 280 14.74 5.82 -1.66
CA ASN A 280 14.94 6.69 -0.50
C ASN A 280 13.93 7.86 -0.44
N VAL A 281 12.76 7.73 -1.09
CA VAL A 281 11.74 8.79 -1.19
C VAL A 281 10.37 8.32 -0.70
N SER A 282 9.47 9.27 -0.45
CA SER A 282 8.09 9.04 -0.04
C SER A 282 8.01 8.26 1.30
N SER A 283 7.15 7.25 1.41
CA SER A 283 7.02 6.41 2.61
C SER A 283 8.09 5.32 2.73
N LEU A 284 8.80 5.01 1.66
CA LEU A 284 9.68 3.83 1.58
C LEU A 284 10.82 3.82 2.61
N PRO A 285 11.53 4.93 2.89
CA PRO A 285 12.53 4.96 3.95
C PRO A 285 11.97 4.70 5.35
N GLU A 286 10.78 5.25 5.64
CA GLU A 286 10.06 5.04 6.90
C GLU A 286 9.70 3.57 7.10
N ILE A 287 9.17 2.94 6.05
CA ILE A 287 8.73 1.55 6.09
C ILE A 287 9.91 0.58 6.14
N ALA A 288 10.90 0.81 5.31
CA ALA A 288 12.06 -0.09 5.20
C ALA A 288 13.04 0.05 6.39
N GLY A 289 13.21 1.25 6.91
CA GLY A 289 14.25 1.52 7.92
C GLY A 289 15.64 1.09 7.41
N SER A 290 16.40 0.43 8.28
CA SER A 290 17.71 -0.15 7.94
C SER A 290 17.64 -1.54 7.29
N ALA A 291 16.43 -2.07 7.06
CA ALA A 291 16.20 -3.44 6.59
C ALA A 291 16.19 -3.57 5.05
N ALA A 292 16.50 -2.49 4.32
CA ALA A 292 16.64 -2.48 2.88
C ALA A 292 17.86 -1.67 2.43
N LEU A 293 18.28 -1.88 1.18
CA LEU A 293 19.16 -0.95 0.49
C LEU A 293 18.30 0.18 -0.10
N LEU A 294 18.55 1.40 0.37
CA LEU A 294 17.84 2.59 -0.08
C LEU A 294 18.63 3.26 -1.21
N VAL A 295 17.99 3.51 -2.34
CA VAL A 295 18.59 4.14 -3.52
C VAL A 295 17.80 5.37 -3.97
N ASP A 296 18.48 6.34 -4.55
CA ASP A 296 17.82 7.43 -5.25
C ASP A 296 17.10 6.86 -6.51
N PRO A 297 15.76 7.01 -6.63
CA PRO A 297 15.02 6.48 -7.77
C PRO A 297 15.33 7.18 -9.12
N HIS A 298 16.20 8.17 -9.12
CA HIS A 298 16.72 8.83 -10.34
C HIS A 298 18.16 8.43 -10.65
N ASN A 299 18.84 7.68 -9.77
CA ASN A 299 20.23 7.27 -9.93
C ASN A 299 20.33 5.77 -10.31
N SER A 300 20.43 5.50 -11.61
CA SER A 300 20.54 4.12 -12.12
C SER A 300 21.85 3.44 -11.70
N THR A 301 22.94 4.19 -11.52
CA THR A 301 24.22 3.63 -11.05
C THR A 301 24.10 3.12 -9.61
N ALA A 302 23.46 3.88 -8.72
CA ALA A 302 23.20 3.44 -7.35
C ALA A 302 22.34 2.17 -7.31
N LEU A 303 21.36 2.05 -8.22
CA LEU A 303 20.56 0.84 -8.33
C LEU A 303 21.38 -0.35 -8.83
N VAL A 304 22.25 -0.16 -9.81
CA VAL A 304 23.18 -1.19 -10.30
C VAL A 304 24.05 -1.68 -9.16
N GLU A 305 24.67 -0.80 -8.38
CA GLU A 305 25.52 -1.19 -7.25
C GLU A 305 24.75 -1.92 -6.15
N ALA A 306 23.53 -1.50 -5.85
CA ALA A 306 22.67 -2.21 -4.90
C ALA A 306 22.30 -3.63 -5.39
N ILE A 307 22.00 -3.79 -6.69
CA ILE A 307 21.76 -5.12 -7.28
C ILE A 307 23.05 -5.97 -7.22
N ARG A 308 24.20 -5.41 -7.55
CA ARG A 308 25.49 -6.10 -7.44
C ARG A 308 25.73 -6.61 -6.01
N CYS A 309 25.50 -5.75 -5.02
CA CYS A 309 25.65 -6.10 -3.60
C CYS A 309 24.82 -7.34 -3.26
N VAL A 310 23.51 -7.34 -3.57
CA VAL A 310 22.64 -8.48 -3.22
C VAL A 310 22.91 -9.73 -4.04
N VAL A 311 23.47 -9.62 -5.26
CA VAL A 311 23.77 -10.79 -6.09
C VAL A 311 25.11 -11.41 -5.70
N LEU A 312 26.13 -10.59 -5.42
CA LEU A 312 27.50 -11.06 -5.22
C LEU A 312 27.84 -11.33 -3.74
N ASP A 313 27.20 -10.62 -2.80
CA ASP A 313 27.55 -10.71 -1.38
C ASP A 313 26.49 -11.50 -0.58
N PRO A 314 26.77 -12.78 -0.23
CA PRO A 314 25.89 -13.58 0.62
C PRO A 314 25.67 -12.98 2.02
N THR A 315 26.67 -12.26 2.55
CA THR A 315 26.59 -11.61 3.87
C THR A 315 25.61 -10.46 3.84
N CYS A 316 25.66 -9.63 2.77
CA CYS A 316 24.68 -8.58 2.54
C CYS A 316 23.25 -9.17 2.48
N ARG A 317 23.04 -10.23 1.72
CA ARG A 317 21.72 -10.90 1.64
C ARG A 317 21.25 -11.43 2.99
N ALA A 318 22.13 -12.12 3.71
CA ALA A 318 21.80 -12.69 5.03
C ALA A 318 21.41 -11.58 6.02
N ARG A 319 22.15 -10.49 6.06
CA ARG A 319 21.88 -9.32 6.90
C ARG A 319 20.51 -8.72 6.56
N LEU A 320 20.23 -8.43 5.28
CA LEU A 320 18.96 -7.86 4.83
C LEU A 320 17.78 -8.79 5.13
N ARG A 321 17.94 -10.11 4.96
CA ARG A 321 16.94 -11.10 5.31
C ARG A 321 16.56 -11.03 6.81
N VAL A 322 17.55 -11.05 7.69
CA VAL A 322 17.34 -11.02 9.14
C VAL A 322 16.70 -9.71 9.56
N GLN A 323 17.25 -8.58 9.11
CA GLN A 323 16.70 -7.26 9.42
C GLN A 323 15.27 -7.08 8.86
N GLY A 324 15.01 -7.58 7.64
CA GLY A 324 13.68 -7.55 7.02
C GLY A 324 12.65 -8.32 7.84
N LEU A 325 12.97 -9.54 8.25
CA LEU A 325 12.08 -10.35 9.08
C LEU A 325 11.77 -9.70 10.43
N LEU A 326 12.75 -9.05 11.04
CA LEU A 326 12.55 -8.31 12.29
C LEU A 326 11.67 -7.08 12.03
N ARG A 327 11.96 -6.30 11.00
CA ARG A 327 11.21 -5.09 10.66
C ARG A 327 9.74 -5.38 10.30
N ALA A 328 9.47 -6.43 9.56
CA ALA A 328 8.12 -6.81 9.17
C ALA A 328 7.20 -7.08 10.37
N ARG A 329 7.74 -7.51 11.52
CA ARG A 329 6.96 -7.75 12.76
C ARG A 329 6.33 -6.48 13.34
N ASP A 330 6.82 -5.30 12.96
CA ASP A 330 6.24 -4.03 13.38
C ASP A 330 4.90 -3.75 12.66
N PHE A 331 4.66 -4.40 11.54
CA PHE A 331 3.51 -4.16 10.67
C PHE A 331 2.53 -5.34 10.74
N THR A 332 1.62 -5.30 11.70
CA THR A 332 0.57 -6.30 11.84
C THR A 332 -0.81 -5.66 11.76
N TRP A 333 -1.79 -6.39 11.20
CA TRP A 333 -3.17 -5.90 11.17
C TRP A 333 -3.77 -5.74 12.57
N ASP A 334 -3.28 -6.48 13.56
CA ASP A 334 -3.72 -6.36 14.95
C ASP A 334 -3.30 -4.99 15.51
N ARG A 335 -2.06 -4.58 15.35
CA ARG A 335 -1.59 -3.22 15.72
C ARG A 335 -2.35 -2.13 14.98
N THR A 336 -2.62 -2.31 13.67
CA THR A 336 -3.43 -1.37 12.88
C THR A 336 -4.82 -1.23 13.48
N ALA A 337 -5.47 -2.35 13.83
CA ALA A 337 -6.80 -2.35 14.42
C ALA A 337 -6.81 -1.75 15.82
N GLU A 338 -5.88 -2.12 16.70
CA GLU A 338 -5.75 -1.58 18.06
C GLU A 338 -5.58 -0.06 18.04
N ALA A 339 -4.67 0.45 17.20
CA ALA A 339 -4.45 1.89 17.06
C ALA A 339 -5.69 2.61 16.48
N THR A 340 -6.39 1.98 15.55
CA THR A 340 -7.63 2.50 14.97
C THR A 340 -8.75 2.54 16.02
N PHE A 341 -8.88 1.51 16.84
CA PHE A 341 -9.87 1.46 17.92
C PHE A 341 -9.60 2.52 18.99
N ALA A 342 -8.35 2.66 19.41
CA ALA A 342 -7.95 3.71 20.35
C ALA A 342 -8.25 5.12 19.80
N LEU A 343 -8.09 5.31 18.48
CA LEU A 343 -8.48 6.56 17.85
C LEU A 343 -9.99 6.76 17.88
N TYR A 344 -10.80 5.73 17.62
CA TYR A 344 -12.26 5.84 17.74
C TYR A 344 -12.68 6.28 19.14
N GLN A 345 -12.13 5.65 20.17
CA GLN A 345 -12.39 6.03 21.56
C GLN A 345 -12.06 7.50 21.81
N ARG A 346 -10.91 7.98 21.35
CA ARG A 346 -10.48 9.37 21.54
C ARG A 346 -11.36 10.37 20.77
N VAL A 347 -11.70 10.08 19.51
CA VAL A 347 -12.42 11.03 18.64
C VAL A 347 -13.90 11.07 18.96
N PHE A 348 -14.48 9.94 19.37
CA PHE A 348 -15.93 9.81 19.55
C PHE A 348 -16.36 9.70 21.02
N ALA A 349 -15.44 9.83 21.99
CA ALA A 349 -15.74 9.72 23.43
C ALA A 349 -16.88 10.66 23.91
N HIS A 350 -16.99 11.85 23.32
CA HIS A 350 -17.97 12.83 23.78
C HIS A 350 -19.41 12.52 23.28
N LEU A 351 -19.57 11.62 22.33
CA LEU A 351 -20.90 11.27 21.79
C LEU A 351 -21.66 10.32 22.72
N GLU A 352 -20.96 9.62 23.62
CA GLU A 352 -21.59 8.76 24.63
C GLU A 352 -22.23 9.57 25.78
N THR A 353 -21.68 10.75 26.08
CA THR A 353 -22.19 11.61 27.14
C THR A 353 -23.48 12.35 26.76
N GLU A 354 -23.73 12.59 25.48
CA GLU A 354 -24.96 13.23 24.99
C GLU A 354 -26.12 12.23 24.77
N ALA A 355 -25.82 10.93 24.67
CA ALA A 355 -26.80 9.86 24.46
C ALA A 355 -27.38 9.26 25.75
N ALA A 356 -26.84 9.60 26.91
CA ALA A 356 -27.41 9.22 28.21
C ALA A 356 -28.71 10.00 28.42
N PRO A 357 -29.88 9.35 28.57
CA PRO A 357 -31.11 10.07 28.89
C PRO A 357 -30.91 10.79 30.24
N SER A 358 -31.12 12.09 30.25
CA SER A 358 -31.25 12.86 31.49
C SER A 358 -32.44 12.25 32.26
N ASN A 359 -32.12 11.34 33.19
CA ASN A 359 -33.09 10.92 34.19
C ASN A 359 -33.35 12.13 35.07
N GLY A 360 -34.40 12.87 34.74
CA GLY A 360 -35.06 13.86 35.57
C GLY A 360 -36.27 13.23 36.25
#